data_cbaf48d1044c635097e27cb57e414bb5
#
_entry.id   cbaf48d1044c635097e27cb57e414bb5
#
_cell.length_a   1.000
_cell.length_b   1.000
_cell.length_c   1.000
_cell.angle_alpha   90.00
_cell.angle_beta   90.00
_cell.angle_gamma   90.00
#
_symmetry.space_group_name_H-M   'P 1'
#
loop_
_entity.id
_entity.type
_entity.pdbx_description
1 polymer ?
#
loop_
_entity_poly.entity_id
_entity_poly.type
_entity_poly.pdbx_seq_one_letter_code
_entity_poly.pdbx_strand_id
1 'polypeptide(L)'
;GIARRIVDFASALIDFVTGALGCVSMLACMFFGALTGSGMATTSAIGGMMIPEMKRKGYDSSYAATLVCFGGIVGPIIPPSLSFVLYGASTKTSVPDLFKAGIIPGVMIGLVFLMVNIIICKRTGTEVHKPELGPGGERIPMIQFWKERLHRVGKATKDGFWALLSPFIILGGIYSGFFTPTEAAAVSVVYSIIVSLFVYHDMTWKDLYKTFVSAAVLNGVTSFLLGTSTVFSTFMTFEQVPQM
;
A
#
# COMPACT_ATOMS: atom_id res chain seq x y z
N GLY A 1 -2.77 1.34 14.58
CA GLY A 1 -1.50 1.62 13.92
C GLY A 1 -1.66 2.32 12.58
N ILE A 2 -0.57 2.58 11.92
CA ILE A 2 -0.50 3.28 10.62
C ILE A 2 -1.42 2.66 9.58
N ALA A 3 -1.41 1.32 9.42
CA ALA A 3 -2.24 0.61 8.46
C ALA A 3 -3.74 0.90 8.63
N ARG A 4 -4.23 0.94 9.87
CA ARG A 4 -5.64 1.26 10.16
C ARG A 4 -6.01 2.67 9.71
N ARG A 5 -5.14 3.64 9.95
CA ARG A 5 -5.37 5.05 9.55
C ARG A 5 -5.41 5.22 8.03
N ILE A 6 -4.59 4.43 7.31
CA ILE A 6 -4.63 4.37 5.84
C ILE A 6 -5.95 3.76 5.37
N VAL A 7 -6.45 2.70 6.00
CA VAL A 7 -7.76 2.11 5.69
C VAL A 7 -8.88 3.10 5.97
N ASP A 8 -8.86 3.80 7.11
CA ASP A 8 -9.85 4.82 7.46
C ASP A 8 -9.85 5.98 6.45
N PHE A 9 -8.67 6.40 6.00
CA PHE A 9 -8.53 7.41 4.95
C PHE A 9 -9.05 6.91 3.59
N ALA A 10 -8.69 5.70 3.18
CA ALA A 10 -9.18 5.09 1.96
C ALA A 10 -10.71 4.91 1.98
N SER A 11 -11.27 4.52 3.14
CA SER A 11 -12.71 4.43 3.36
C SER A 11 -13.39 5.79 3.17
N ALA A 12 -12.84 6.85 3.79
CA ALA A 12 -13.38 8.19 3.63
C ALA A 12 -13.40 8.66 2.17
N LEU A 13 -12.47 8.20 1.35
CA LEU A 13 -12.39 8.55 -0.07
C LEU A 13 -13.42 7.81 -0.94
N ILE A 14 -13.71 6.51 -0.68
CA ILE A 14 -14.36 5.67 -1.68
C ILE A 14 -15.51 4.78 -1.14
N ASP A 15 -15.96 4.95 0.11
CA ASP A 15 -16.99 4.11 0.73
C ASP A 15 -18.40 4.19 0.08
N PHE A 16 -18.59 5.07 -0.89
CA PHE A 16 -19.88 5.33 -1.58
C PHE A 16 -20.08 4.53 -2.86
N VAL A 17 -19.12 3.73 -3.27
CA VAL A 17 -19.26 2.94 -4.50
C VAL A 17 -19.74 1.53 -4.20
N THR A 18 -20.33 0.88 -5.19
CA THR A 18 -20.65 -0.55 -5.10
C THR A 18 -19.36 -1.35 -4.91
N GLY A 19 -19.38 -2.29 -3.95
CA GLY A 19 -18.16 -3.02 -3.56
C GLY A 19 -17.18 -2.15 -2.77
N ALA A 20 -17.69 -1.25 -1.94
CA ALA A 20 -16.92 -0.26 -1.21
C ALA A 20 -15.76 -0.86 -0.44
N LEU A 21 -15.96 -1.95 0.34
CA LEU A 21 -14.88 -2.57 1.10
C LEU A 21 -13.78 -3.16 0.21
N GLY A 22 -14.14 -3.71 -0.94
CA GLY A 22 -13.16 -4.18 -1.92
C GLY A 22 -12.34 -3.02 -2.50
N CYS A 23 -13.01 -1.91 -2.83
CA CYS A 23 -12.35 -0.70 -3.31
C CYS A 23 -11.46 -0.07 -2.24
N VAL A 24 -11.94 0.00 -0.99
CA VAL A 24 -11.15 0.48 0.16
C VAL A 24 -9.92 -0.40 0.38
N SER A 25 -10.07 -1.72 0.30
CA SER A 25 -8.95 -2.65 0.44
C SER A 25 -7.87 -2.42 -0.62
N MET A 26 -8.29 -2.25 -1.89
CA MET A 26 -7.37 -1.98 -2.99
C MET A 26 -6.66 -0.63 -2.82
N LEU A 27 -7.42 0.42 -2.54
CA LEU A 27 -6.86 1.76 -2.33
C LEU A 27 -5.92 1.81 -1.11
N ALA A 28 -6.30 1.13 -0.02
CA ALA A 28 -5.44 0.99 1.15
C ALA A 28 -4.15 0.22 0.83
N CYS A 29 -4.21 -0.82 -0.01
CA CYS A 29 -3.03 -1.53 -0.49
C CYS A 29 -2.12 -0.62 -1.33
N MET A 30 -2.67 0.23 -2.20
CA MET A 30 -1.89 1.20 -2.98
C MET A 30 -1.15 2.18 -2.07
N PHE A 31 -1.82 2.79 -1.09
CA PHE A 31 -1.20 3.72 -0.15
C PHE A 31 -0.21 3.04 0.78
N PHE A 32 -0.57 1.89 1.34
CA PHE A 32 0.31 1.16 2.24
C PHE A 32 1.51 0.56 1.50
N GLY A 33 1.29 0.12 0.25
CA GLY A 33 2.35 -0.33 -0.64
C GLY A 33 3.37 0.77 -0.94
N ALA A 34 2.89 1.98 -1.23
CA ALA A 34 3.72 3.16 -1.40
C ALA A 34 4.48 3.57 -0.11
N LEU A 35 4.06 3.09 1.06
CA LEU A 35 4.78 3.28 2.32
C LEU A 35 5.87 2.23 2.54
N THR A 36 5.54 0.95 2.25
CA THR A 36 6.37 -0.19 2.62
C THR A 36 7.28 -0.69 1.50
N GLY A 37 6.90 -0.44 0.24
CA GLY A 37 7.55 -1.00 -0.94
C GLY A 37 7.51 -2.53 -1.02
N SER A 38 6.70 -3.19 -0.18
CA SER A 38 6.67 -4.65 -0.01
C SER A 38 5.26 -5.21 -0.18
N GLY A 39 5.09 -6.09 -1.16
CA GLY A 39 3.81 -6.75 -1.41
C GLY A 39 3.39 -7.67 -0.27
N MET A 40 4.31 -8.42 0.32
CA MET A 40 4.02 -9.31 1.45
C MET A 40 3.57 -8.53 2.68
N ALA A 41 4.27 -7.44 3.01
CA ALA A 41 3.90 -6.58 4.14
C ALA A 41 2.52 -5.95 3.91
N THR A 42 2.25 -5.49 2.69
CA THR A 42 0.97 -4.90 2.30
C THR A 42 -0.18 -5.92 2.41
N THR A 43 -0.03 -7.09 1.81
CA THR A 43 -1.04 -8.17 1.86
C THR A 43 -1.31 -8.60 3.29
N SER A 44 -0.27 -8.78 4.10
CA SER A 44 -0.42 -9.20 5.50
C SER A 44 -1.12 -8.15 6.35
N ALA A 45 -0.69 -6.88 6.27
CA ALA A 45 -1.24 -5.81 7.10
C ALA A 45 -2.67 -5.44 6.71
N ILE A 46 -2.93 -5.23 5.42
CA ILE A 46 -4.27 -4.85 4.94
C ILE A 46 -5.20 -6.06 4.94
N GLY A 47 -4.72 -7.23 4.53
CA GLY A 47 -5.51 -8.47 4.51
C GLY A 47 -5.98 -8.90 5.89
N GLY A 48 -5.11 -8.81 6.89
CA GLY A 48 -5.47 -9.13 8.28
C GLY A 48 -6.64 -8.30 8.82
N MET A 49 -6.81 -7.06 8.34
CA MET A 49 -7.90 -6.17 8.72
C MET A 49 -9.12 -6.29 7.80
N MET A 50 -8.89 -6.31 6.49
CA MET A 50 -9.98 -6.15 5.52
C MET A 50 -10.67 -7.45 5.16
N ILE A 51 -9.97 -8.59 5.11
CA ILE A 51 -10.60 -9.88 4.77
C ILE A 51 -11.71 -10.27 5.76
N PRO A 52 -11.53 -10.19 7.09
CA PRO A 52 -12.61 -10.46 8.04
C PRO A 52 -13.80 -9.52 7.86
N GLU A 53 -13.54 -8.24 7.59
CA GLU A 53 -14.59 -7.23 7.41
C GLU A 53 -15.38 -7.46 6.12
N MET A 54 -14.69 -7.76 5.02
CA MET A 54 -15.31 -8.12 3.74
C MET A 54 -16.19 -9.36 3.90
N LYS A 55 -15.73 -10.39 4.62
CA LYS A 55 -16.54 -11.59 4.91
C LYS A 55 -17.80 -11.26 5.69
N ARG A 56 -17.75 -10.38 6.67
CA ARG A 56 -18.94 -9.92 7.42
C ARG A 56 -19.96 -9.23 6.52
N LYS A 57 -19.52 -8.57 5.46
CA LYS A 57 -20.35 -7.88 4.47
C LYS A 57 -20.81 -8.77 3.32
N GLY A 58 -20.57 -10.10 3.41
CA GLY A 58 -21.08 -11.07 2.44
C GLY A 58 -20.16 -11.30 1.23
N TYR A 59 -18.92 -10.86 1.29
CA TYR A 59 -17.95 -11.24 0.26
C TYR A 59 -17.54 -12.70 0.42
N ASP A 60 -17.38 -13.39 -0.71
CA ASP A 60 -16.75 -14.70 -0.72
C ASP A 60 -15.33 -14.64 -0.16
N SER A 61 -14.95 -15.63 0.65
CA SER A 61 -13.65 -15.65 1.33
C SER A 61 -12.47 -15.72 0.37
N SER A 62 -12.63 -16.51 -0.70
CA SER A 62 -11.59 -16.68 -1.73
C SER A 62 -11.44 -15.40 -2.54
N TYR A 63 -12.56 -14.76 -2.86
CA TYR A 63 -12.56 -13.47 -3.56
C TYR A 63 -11.88 -12.38 -2.73
N ALA A 64 -12.24 -12.24 -1.45
CA ALA A 64 -11.65 -11.24 -0.56
C ALA A 64 -10.12 -11.44 -0.42
N ALA A 65 -9.68 -12.69 -0.23
CA ALA A 65 -8.25 -13.01 -0.15
C ALA A 65 -7.53 -12.70 -1.48
N THR A 66 -8.11 -13.10 -2.59
CA THR A 66 -7.54 -12.86 -3.93
C THR A 66 -7.40 -11.35 -4.20
N LEU A 67 -8.44 -10.56 -3.92
CA LEU A 67 -8.42 -9.11 -4.13
C LEU A 67 -7.29 -8.43 -3.34
N VAL A 68 -7.12 -8.81 -2.07
CA VAL A 68 -6.06 -8.26 -1.22
C VAL A 68 -4.67 -8.71 -1.70
N CYS A 69 -4.52 -9.96 -2.17
CA CYS A 69 -3.27 -10.43 -2.77
C CYS A 69 -2.90 -9.63 -4.03
N PHE A 70 -3.86 -9.36 -4.91
CA PHE A 70 -3.65 -8.47 -6.06
C PHE A 70 -3.29 -7.03 -5.63
N GLY A 71 -3.93 -6.52 -4.58
CA GLY A 71 -3.55 -5.24 -3.98
C GLY A 71 -2.10 -5.23 -3.50
N GLY A 72 -1.64 -6.33 -2.92
CA GLY A 72 -0.25 -6.50 -2.52
C GLY A 72 0.75 -6.47 -3.67
N ILE A 73 0.37 -6.96 -4.85
CA ILE A 73 1.23 -6.90 -6.05
C ILE A 73 1.44 -5.45 -6.51
N VAL A 74 0.46 -4.58 -6.34
CA VAL A 74 0.58 -3.17 -6.71
C VAL A 74 1.60 -2.43 -5.82
N GLY A 75 1.74 -2.84 -4.55
CA GLY A 75 2.65 -2.21 -3.59
C GLY A 75 4.09 -2.07 -4.08
N PRO A 76 4.74 -3.14 -4.55
CA PRO A 76 6.11 -3.06 -5.09
C PRO A 76 6.26 -2.26 -6.39
N ILE A 77 5.17 -1.91 -7.06
CA ILE A 77 5.19 -1.14 -8.31
C ILE A 77 5.10 0.36 -8.03
N ILE A 78 4.29 0.75 -7.02
CA ILE A 78 4.17 2.16 -6.61
C ILE A 78 5.37 2.54 -5.73
N PRO A 79 6.12 3.59 -6.09
CA PRO A 79 7.29 4.00 -5.31
C PRO A 79 6.92 4.50 -3.88
N PRO A 80 7.86 4.36 -2.92
CA PRO A 80 9.16 3.70 -3.01
C PRO A 80 9.05 2.18 -3.08
N SER A 81 9.90 1.54 -3.86
CA SER A 81 9.85 0.11 -4.19
C SER A 81 11.19 -0.57 -3.92
N LEU A 82 11.17 -1.62 -3.09
CA LEU A 82 12.36 -2.44 -2.84
C LEU A 82 12.86 -3.11 -4.13
N SER A 83 11.96 -3.59 -4.97
CA SER A 83 12.31 -4.25 -6.23
C SER A 83 13.05 -3.31 -7.18
N PHE A 84 12.64 -2.04 -7.27
CA PHE A 84 13.32 -1.05 -8.10
C PHE A 84 14.69 -0.65 -7.54
N VAL A 85 14.84 -0.60 -6.21
CA VAL A 85 16.16 -0.37 -5.58
C VAL A 85 17.11 -1.51 -5.91
N LEU A 86 16.67 -2.76 -5.77
CA LEU A 86 17.48 -3.94 -6.07
C LEU A 86 17.85 -4.03 -7.56
N TYR A 87 16.87 -3.75 -8.44
CA TYR A 87 17.11 -3.71 -9.88
C TYR A 87 18.12 -2.62 -10.25
N GLY A 88 17.92 -1.40 -9.74
CA GLY A 88 18.82 -0.28 -10.00
C GLY A 88 20.24 -0.54 -9.50
N ALA A 89 20.38 -1.17 -8.33
CA ALA A 89 21.70 -1.55 -7.78
C ALA A 89 22.39 -2.61 -8.66
N SER A 90 21.63 -3.60 -9.18
CA SER A 90 22.17 -4.69 -10.00
C SER A 90 22.54 -4.23 -11.43
N THR A 91 21.72 -3.36 -12.02
CA THR A 91 21.87 -2.88 -13.40
C THR A 91 22.57 -1.54 -13.52
N LYS A 92 22.92 -0.90 -12.40
CA LYS A 92 23.48 0.46 -12.34
C LYS A 92 22.53 1.52 -12.95
N THR A 93 21.23 1.25 -12.97
CA THR A 93 20.19 2.17 -13.43
C THR A 93 19.80 3.13 -12.31
N SER A 94 19.46 4.37 -12.66
CA SER A 94 19.03 5.40 -11.71
C SER A 94 17.74 4.96 -10.98
N VAL A 95 17.82 4.76 -9.66
CA VAL A 95 16.66 4.38 -8.83
C VAL A 95 15.58 5.47 -8.82
N PRO A 96 15.90 6.79 -8.74
CA PRO A 96 14.90 7.84 -8.87
C PRO A 96 14.12 7.80 -10.18
N ASP A 97 14.77 7.46 -11.29
CA ASP A 97 14.10 7.37 -12.59
C ASP A 97 13.22 6.13 -12.70
N LEU A 98 13.66 4.99 -12.12
CA LEU A 98 12.82 3.80 -11.97
C LEU A 98 11.57 4.10 -11.13
N PHE A 99 11.70 4.88 -10.07
CA PHE A 99 10.57 5.30 -9.25
C PHE A 99 9.59 6.15 -10.05
N LYS A 100 10.07 7.15 -10.80
CA LYS A 100 9.20 7.95 -11.68
C LYS A 100 8.46 7.08 -12.70
N ALA A 101 9.17 6.13 -13.32
CA ALA A 101 8.58 5.21 -14.30
C ALA A 101 7.51 4.29 -13.70
N GLY A 102 7.63 3.91 -12.43
CA GLY A 102 6.70 3.00 -11.75
C GLY A 102 5.37 3.64 -11.33
N ILE A 103 5.29 4.97 -11.20
CA ILE A 103 4.08 5.66 -10.71
C ILE A 103 2.89 5.38 -11.64
N ILE A 104 3.05 5.64 -12.93
CA ILE A 104 1.96 5.53 -13.91
C ILE A 104 1.46 4.08 -14.01
N PRO A 105 2.31 3.07 -14.27
CA PRO A 105 1.86 1.67 -14.30
C PRO A 105 1.22 1.22 -12.99
N GLY A 106 1.79 1.57 -11.85
CA GLY A 106 1.25 1.19 -10.55
C GLY A 106 -0.15 1.74 -10.30
N VAL A 107 -0.36 3.03 -10.57
CA VAL A 107 -1.69 3.66 -10.45
C VAL A 107 -2.67 3.06 -11.46
N MET A 108 -2.27 2.85 -12.70
CA MET A 108 -3.14 2.24 -13.73
C MET A 108 -3.59 0.84 -13.33
N ILE A 109 -2.69 -0.01 -12.86
CA ILE A 109 -3.02 -1.37 -12.41
C ILE A 109 -3.98 -1.31 -11.23
N GLY A 110 -3.73 -0.46 -10.25
CA GLY A 110 -4.62 -0.25 -9.11
C GLY A 110 -6.02 0.18 -9.53
N LEU A 111 -6.13 1.14 -10.46
CA LEU A 111 -7.42 1.60 -11.00
C LEU A 111 -8.16 0.50 -11.77
N VAL A 112 -7.45 -0.33 -12.53
CA VAL A 112 -8.05 -1.49 -13.22
C VAL A 112 -8.64 -2.47 -12.21
N PHE A 113 -7.92 -2.79 -11.14
CA PHE A 113 -8.44 -3.66 -10.10
C PHE A 113 -9.64 -3.06 -9.34
N LEU A 114 -9.65 -1.75 -9.10
CA LEU A 114 -10.82 -1.06 -8.57
C LEU A 114 -12.04 -1.22 -9.50
N MET A 115 -11.86 -1.00 -10.79
CA MET A 115 -12.93 -1.18 -11.78
C MET A 115 -13.42 -2.62 -11.84
N VAL A 116 -12.52 -3.60 -11.85
CA VAL A 116 -12.87 -5.03 -11.85
C VAL A 116 -13.67 -5.38 -10.59
N ASN A 117 -13.24 -4.91 -9.41
CA ASN A 117 -14.01 -5.12 -8.17
C ASN A 117 -15.43 -4.57 -8.27
N ILE A 118 -15.60 -3.35 -8.76
CA ILE A 118 -16.93 -2.73 -8.92
C ILE A 118 -17.81 -3.56 -9.87
N ILE A 119 -17.25 -4.03 -10.99
CA ILE A 119 -17.98 -4.85 -11.98
C ILE A 119 -18.42 -6.18 -11.36
N ILE A 120 -17.52 -6.86 -10.65
CA ILE A 120 -17.82 -8.14 -10.00
C ILE A 120 -18.90 -7.95 -8.93
N CYS A 121 -18.75 -6.96 -8.04
CA CYS A 121 -19.74 -6.69 -7.00
C CYS A 121 -21.12 -6.32 -7.55
N LYS A 122 -21.17 -5.58 -8.67
CA LYS A 122 -22.43 -5.32 -9.37
C LYS A 122 -23.07 -6.59 -9.94
N ARG A 123 -22.27 -7.52 -10.47
CA ARG A 123 -22.79 -8.79 -11.04
C ARG A 123 -23.22 -9.78 -9.98
N THR A 124 -22.49 -9.86 -8.87
CA THR A 124 -22.79 -10.77 -7.75
C THR A 124 -23.83 -10.23 -6.78
N GLY A 125 -24.18 -8.93 -6.89
CA GLY A 125 -25.08 -8.28 -5.93
C GLY A 125 -24.44 -8.04 -4.55
N THR A 126 -23.13 -8.19 -4.43
CA THR A 126 -22.42 -8.03 -3.17
C THR A 126 -22.18 -6.54 -2.89
N GLU A 127 -22.58 -6.08 -1.70
CA GLU A 127 -22.40 -4.70 -1.25
C GLU A 127 -22.79 -3.65 -2.30
N VAL A 128 -24.00 -3.82 -2.87
CA VAL A 128 -24.55 -2.85 -3.83
C VAL A 128 -24.85 -1.55 -3.10
N HIS A 129 -24.23 -0.47 -3.56
CA HIS A 129 -24.50 0.86 -3.00
C HIS A 129 -25.97 1.24 -3.21
N LYS A 130 -26.68 1.43 -2.11
CA LYS A 130 -28.03 2.02 -2.11
C LYS A 130 -27.88 3.53 -1.87
N PRO A 131 -28.63 4.38 -2.59
CA PRO A 131 -28.62 5.81 -2.33
C PRO A 131 -28.92 6.06 -0.84
N GLU A 132 -28.10 6.86 -0.18
CA GLU A 132 -28.38 7.28 1.18
C GLU A 132 -29.67 8.12 1.20
N LEU A 133 -30.66 7.63 1.94
CA LEU A 133 -31.90 8.33 2.19
C LEU A 133 -31.77 9.08 3.51
N GLY A 134 -32.18 10.34 3.52
CA GLY A 134 -32.27 11.13 4.74
C GLY A 134 -33.30 10.58 5.74
N PRO A 135 -33.37 11.12 6.96
CA PRO A 135 -34.28 10.67 8.03
C PRO A 135 -35.76 10.63 7.65
N GLY A 136 -36.17 11.31 6.59
CA GLY A 136 -37.53 11.34 6.05
C GLY A 136 -37.74 10.47 4.80
N GLY A 137 -36.77 9.66 4.37
CA GLY A 137 -36.85 8.88 3.13
C GLY A 137 -36.59 9.67 1.85
N GLU A 138 -36.22 10.92 1.96
CA GLU A 138 -35.85 11.80 0.83
C GLU A 138 -34.39 11.57 0.43
N ARG A 139 -34.09 11.76 -0.88
CA ARG A 139 -32.71 11.73 -1.33
C ARG A 139 -31.94 12.91 -0.75
N ILE A 140 -30.82 12.63 -0.07
CA ILE A 140 -29.95 13.66 0.46
C ILE A 140 -29.48 14.58 -0.69
N PRO A 141 -29.62 15.90 -0.55
CA PRO A 141 -29.13 16.84 -1.55
C PRO A 141 -27.63 16.62 -1.83
N MET A 142 -27.25 16.61 -3.10
CA MET A 142 -25.87 16.34 -3.52
C MET A 142 -24.84 17.24 -2.80
N ILE A 143 -25.22 18.48 -2.50
CA ILE A 143 -24.35 19.43 -1.78
C ILE A 143 -24.09 18.97 -0.34
N GLN A 144 -25.13 18.48 0.35
CA GLN A 144 -25.00 17.99 1.73
C GLN A 144 -24.18 16.71 1.77
N PHE A 145 -24.40 15.78 0.83
CA PHE A 145 -23.61 14.57 0.65
C PHE A 145 -22.12 14.89 0.50
N TRP A 146 -21.75 15.79 -0.40
CA TRP A 146 -20.36 16.19 -0.60
C TRP A 146 -19.76 16.94 0.57
N LYS A 147 -20.55 17.77 1.29
CA LYS A 147 -20.08 18.49 2.48
C LYS A 147 -19.73 17.55 3.62
N GLU A 148 -20.60 16.58 3.92
CA GLU A 148 -20.32 15.57 4.94
C GLU A 148 -19.12 14.70 4.57
N ARG A 149 -18.98 14.38 3.30
CA ARG A 149 -17.86 13.61 2.79
C ARG A 149 -16.54 14.38 2.90
N LEU A 150 -16.48 15.61 2.47
CA LEU A 150 -15.31 16.48 2.65
C LEU A 150 -14.93 16.59 4.13
N HIS A 151 -15.91 16.65 5.02
CA HIS A 151 -15.65 16.65 6.46
C HIS A 151 -15.04 15.32 6.94
N ARG A 152 -15.58 14.16 6.50
CA ARG A 152 -15.02 12.83 6.81
C ARG A 152 -13.58 12.68 6.28
N VAL A 153 -13.35 13.06 5.02
CA VAL A 153 -12.00 13.05 4.42
C VAL A 153 -11.06 13.96 5.19
N GLY A 154 -11.49 15.19 5.52
CA GLY A 154 -10.69 16.12 6.30
C GLY A 154 -10.32 15.57 7.67
N LYS A 155 -11.27 14.92 8.37
CA LYS A 155 -11.01 14.26 9.65
C LYS A 155 -10.04 13.09 9.50
N ALA A 156 -10.28 12.18 8.55
CA ALA A 156 -9.41 11.03 8.29
C ALA A 156 -7.99 11.46 7.87
N THR A 157 -7.88 12.53 7.08
CA THR A 157 -6.58 13.14 6.73
C THR A 157 -5.88 13.69 7.96
N LYS A 158 -6.59 14.38 8.85
CA LYS A 158 -6.01 14.92 10.08
C LYS A 158 -5.53 13.80 11.01
N ASP A 159 -6.33 12.76 11.20
CA ASP A 159 -6.01 11.61 12.06
C ASP A 159 -4.88 10.75 11.47
N GLY A 160 -4.80 10.65 10.14
CA GLY A 160 -3.79 9.93 9.39
C GLY A 160 -2.62 10.78 8.90
N PHE A 161 -2.58 12.08 9.20
CA PHE A 161 -1.63 13.04 8.62
C PHE A 161 -0.18 12.56 8.68
N TRP A 162 0.27 12.18 9.86
CA TRP A 162 1.64 11.72 10.06
C TRP A 162 1.95 10.42 9.29
N ALA A 163 0.97 9.51 9.16
CA ALA A 163 1.15 8.30 8.37
C ALA A 163 1.25 8.62 6.87
N LEU A 164 0.36 9.49 6.37
CA LEU A 164 0.33 9.90 4.98
C LEU A 164 1.54 10.75 4.57
N LEU A 165 2.15 11.46 5.51
CA LEU A 165 3.31 12.31 5.26
C LEU A 165 4.57 11.49 4.93
N SER A 166 4.68 10.24 5.42
CA SER A 166 5.86 9.40 5.23
C SER A 166 6.28 9.20 3.76
N PRO A 167 5.39 8.78 2.83
CA PRO A 167 5.75 8.67 1.41
C PRO A 167 6.23 10.00 0.80
N PHE A 168 5.63 11.11 1.23
CA PHE A 168 6.03 12.44 0.74
C PHE A 168 7.42 12.85 1.21
N ILE A 169 7.80 12.52 2.45
CA ILE A 169 9.15 12.74 2.97
C ILE A 169 10.16 11.94 2.16
N ILE A 170 9.88 10.65 1.94
CA ILE A 170 10.78 9.75 1.22
C ILE A 170 10.94 10.21 -0.24
N LEU A 171 9.85 10.30 -0.98
CA LEU A 171 9.87 10.64 -2.40
C LEU A 171 10.30 12.09 -2.63
N GLY A 172 9.83 13.00 -1.80
CA GLY A 172 10.24 14.41 -1.85
C GLY A 172 11.73 14.58 -1.63
N GLY A 173 12.31 13.88 -0.65
CA GLY A 173 13.76 13.91 -0.38
C GLY A 173 14.59 13.31 -1.51
N ILE A 174 14.10 12.22 -2.12
CA ILE A 174 14.79 11.58 -3.26
C ILE A 174 14.70 12.44 -4.52
N TYR A 175 13.49 12.94 -4.87
CA TYR A 175 13.31 13.71 -6.11
C TYR A 175 13.90 15.12 -6.06
N SER A 176 14.02 15.70 -4.87
CA SER A 176 14.75 16.98 -4.69
C SER A 176 16.27 16.82 -4.72
N GLY A 177 16.78 15.58 -4.68
CA GLY A 177 18.20 15.29 -4.65
C GLY A 177 18.86 15.49 -3.27
N PHE A 178 18.08 15.75 -2.21
CA PHE A 178 18.61 15.86 -0.85
C PHE A 178 19.04 14.52 -0.28
N PHE A 179 18.36 13.44 -0.65
CA PHE A 179 18.63 12.10 -0.14
C PHE A 179 18.84 11.10 -1.28
N THR A 180 19.82 10.24 -1.10
CA THR A 180 19.87 8.97 -1.83
C THR A 180 18.73 8.05 -1.36
N PRO A 181 18.32 7.04 -2.15
CA PRO A 181 17.30 6.08 -1.71
C PRO A 181 17.61 5.41 -0.37
N THR A 182 18.89 5.13 -0.11
CA THR A 182 19.34 4.51 1.14
C THR A 182 19.21 5.47 2.34
N GLU A 183 19.58 6.73 2.16
CA GLU A 183 19.41 7.76 3.19
C GLU A 183 17.93 8.05 3.47
N ALA A 184 17.10 8.11 2.42
CA ALA A 184 15.66 8.27 2.56
C ALA A 184 15.04 7.11 3.35
N ALA A 185 15.50 5.87 3.13
CA ALA A 185 15.08 4.71 3.90
C ALA A 185 15.46 4.86 5.39
N ALA A 186 16.67 5.29 5.70
CA ALA A 186 17.10 5.53 7.08
C ALA A 186 16.26 6.62 7.76
N VAL A 187 16.01 7.73 7.07
CA VAL A 187 15.14 8.82 7.55
C VAL A 187 13.72 8.30 7.82
N SER A 188 13.18 7.44 6.92
CA SER A 188 11.84 6.89 7.09
C SER A 188 11.72 5.97 8.31
N VAL A 189 12.76 5.19 8.63
CA VAL A 189 12.82 4.36 9.84
C VAL A 189 12.75 5.23 11.08
N VAL A 190 13.59 6.25 11.17
CA VAL A 190 13.61 7.18 12.31
C VAL A 190 12.26 7.90 12.45
N TYR A 191 11.72 8.40 11.33
CA TYR A 191 10.42 9.03 11.28
C TYR A 191 9.31 8.10 11.79
N SER A 192 9.27 6.86 11.30
CA SER A 192 8.26 5.88 11.68
C SER A 192 8.32 5.50 13.16
N ILE A 193 9.54 5.39 13.73
CA ILE A 193 9.75 5.16 15.16
C ILE A 193 9.19 6.33 15.97
N ILE A 194 9.55 7.57 15.61
CA ILE A 194 9.07 8.77 16.30
C ILE A 194 7.54 8.85 16.25
N VAL A 195 6.96 8.68 15.08
CA VAL A 195 5.50 8.76 14.91
C VAL A 195 4.78 7.67 15.68
N SER A 196 5.27 6.43 15.64
CA SER A 196 4.60 5.30 16.31
C SER A 196 4.72 5.35 17.84
N LEU A 197 5.88 5.79 18.37
CA LEU A 197 6.10 5.83 19.83
C LEU A 197 5.53 7.10 20.47
N PHE A 198 5.74 8.27 19.84
CA PHE A 198 5.49 9.56 20.50
C PHE A 198 4.23 10.27 20.01
N VAL A 199 3.79 10.00 18.76
CA VAL A 199 2.60 10.66 18.21
C VAL A 199 1.37 9.77 18.33
N TYR A 200 1.48 8.53 17.88
CA TYR A 200 0.35 7.60 17.88
C TYR A 200 0.26 6.73 19.13
N HIS A 201 1.35 6.54 19.84
CA HIS A 201 1.47 5.67 21.02
C HIS A 201 0.98 4.24 20.74
N ASP A 202 1.12 3.80 19.49
CA ASP A 202 0.63 2.50 19.00
C ASP A 202 1.67 1.37 19.17
N MET A 203 2.90 1.69 19.58
CA MET A 203 4.02 0.76 19.68
C MET A 203 4.69 0.88 21.05
N THR A 204 5.08 -0.24 21.63
CA THR A 204 5.90 -0.31 22.83
C THR A 204 7.37 -0.55 22.50
N TRP A 205 8.27 -0.28 23.44
CA TRP A 205 9.69 -0.60 23.27
C TRP A 205 9.96 -2.09 23.00
N LYS A 206 9.11 -2.98 23.57
CA LYS A 206 9.20 -4.42 23.30
C LYS A 206 8.81 -4.76 21.87
N ASP A 207 7.80 -4.08 21.34
CA ASP A 207 7.36 -4.28 19.95
C ASP A 207 8.40 -3.75 18.97
N LEU A 208 9.04 -2.62 19.31
CA LEU A 208 10.16 -2.07 18.53
C LEU A 208 11.29 -3.09 18.43
N TYR A 209 11.72 -3.68 19.56
CA TYR A 209 12.75 -4.72 19.56
C TYR A 209 12.37 -5.93 18.69
N LYS A 210 11.15 -6.44 18.83
CA LYS A 210 10.63 -7.54 18.00
C LYS A 210 10.65 -7.19 16.51
N THR A 211 10.27 -5.96 16.17
CA THR A 211 10.27 -5.47 14.79
C THR A 211 11.68 -5.43 14.22
N PHE A 212 12.67 -4.96 14.97
CA PHE A 212 14.07 -4.98 14.55
C PHE A 212 14.59 -6.41 14.33
N VAL A 213 14.29 -7.33 15.25
CA VAL A 213 14.69 -8.75 15.10
C VAL A 213 14.04 -9.35 13.84
N SER A 214 12.74 -9.13 13.64
CA SER A 214 12.03 -9.63 12.45
C SER A 214 12.59 -9.04 11.17
N ALA A 215 12.89 -7.74 11.16
CA ALA A 215 13.51 -7.07 10.02
C ALA A 215 14.92 -7.63 9.72
N ALA A 216 15.71 -7.89 10.75
CA ALA A 216 17.05 -8.47 10.59
C ALA A 216 16.99 -9.88 9.98
N VAL A 217 16.06 -10.72 10.45
CA VAL A 217 15.84 -12.07 9.88
C VAL A 217 15.41 -11.98 8.41
N LEU A 218 14.43 -11.13 8.11
CA LEU A 218 13.95 -10.94 6.73
C LEU A 218 15.06 -10.43 5.82
N ASN A 219 15.86 -9.47 6.29
CA ASN A 219 16.99 -8.93 5.54
C ASN A 219 18.06 -10.00 5.30
N GLY A 220 18.36 -10.84 6.30
CA GLY A 220 19.29 -11.97 6.16
C GLY A 220 18.85 -12.95 5.07
N VAL A 221 17.58 -13.34 5.06
CA VAL A 221 17.01 -14.22 4.02
C VAL A 221 17.08 -13.58 2.64
N THR A 222 16.69 -12.30 2.53
CA THR A 222 16.70 -11.57 1.26
C THR A 222 18.12 -11.42 0.73
N SER A 223 19.08 -11.06 1.57
CA SER A 223 20.49 -10.91 1.19
C SER A 223 21.12 -12.23 0.73
N PHE A 224 20.76 -13.33 1.40
CA PHE A 224 21.22 -14.67 0.99
C PHE A 224 20.65 -15.05 -0.39
N LEU A 225 19.35 -14.81 -0.62
CA LEU A 225 18.72 -15.05 -1.93
C LEU A 225 19.35 -14.19 -3.04
N LEU A 226 19.65 -12.93 -2.76
CA LEU A 226 20.33 -12.05 -3.73
C LEU A 226 21.74 -12.55 -4.05
N GLY A 227 22.51 -12.94 -3.04
CA GLY A 227 23.84 -13.51 -3.24
C GLY A 227 23.84 -14.74 -4.11
N THR A 228 22.97 -15.71 -3.81
CA THR A 228 22.83 -16.93 -4.62
C THR A 228 22.32 -16.65 -6.03
N SER A 229 21.38 -15.73 -6.19
CA SER A 229 20.86 -15.30 -7.49
C SER A 229 21.94 -14.65 -8.35
N THR A 230 22.80 -13.84 -7.75
CA THR A 230 23.93 -13.19 -8.46
C THR A 230 24.95 -14.25 -8.94
N VAL A 231 25.29 -15.22 -8.12
CA VAL A 231 26.16 -16.34 -8.53
C VAL A 231 25.55 -17.10 -9.69
N PHE A 232 24.27 -17.44 -9.59
CA PHE A 232 23.55 -18.14 -10.67
C PHE A 232 23.53 -17.32 -11.97
N SER A 233 23.23 -16.03 -11.90
CA SER A 233 23.22 -15.12 -13.05
C SER A 233 24.60 -15.03 -13.69
N THR A 234 25.66 -14.96 -12.90
CA THR A 234 27.04 -14.92 -13.38
C THR A 234 27.38 -16.22 -14.13
N PHE A 235 27.02 -17.40 -13.56
CA PHE A 235 27.22 -18.68 -14.20
C PHE A 235 26.49 -18.78 -15.55
N MET A 236 25.22 -18.38 -15.60
CA MET A 236 24.43 -18.36 -16.83
C MET A 236 25.04 -17.47 -17.89
N THR A 237 25.65 -16.34 -17.49
CA THR A 237 26.33 -15.41 -18.42
C THR A 237 27.64 -16.01 -18.93
N PHE A 238 28.41 -16.67 -18.08
CA PHE A 238 29.66 -17.35 -18.49
C PHE A 238 29.39 -18.47 -19.49
N GLU A 239 28.33 -19.26 -19.26
CA GLU A 239 27.94 -20.35 -20.16
C GLU A 239 27.18 -19.88 -21.41
N GLN A 240 27.01 -18.56 -21.58
CA GLN A 240 26.30 -17.93 -22.72
C GLN A 240 24.87 -18.48 -22.94
N VAL A 241 24.24 -19.02 -21.90
CA VAL A 241 22.91 -19.62 -22.00
C VAL A 241 21.83 -18.66 -22.54
N PRO A 242 21.83 -17.35 -22.23
CA PRO A 242 20.86 -16.42 -22.81
C PRO A 242 20.99 -16.18 -24.32
N GLN A 243 22.10 -16.61 -24.92
CA GLN A 243 22.38 -16.42 -26.35
C GLN A 243 22.15 -17.70 -27.17
N MET A 244 21.83 -18.82 -26.50
CA MET A 244 21.40 -20.07 -27.12
C MET A 244 19.90 -20.06 -27.40
#